data_f8f25e52b5299e0f53612f17077818a9
#
_entry.id   f8f25e52b5299e0f53612f17077818a9
#
_cell.length_a   1.000
_cell.length_b   1.000
_cell.length_c   1.000
_cell.angle_alpha   90.00
_cell.angle_beta   90.00
_cell.angle_gamma   90.00
#
_symmetry.space_group_name_H-M   'P 1'
#
loop_
_entity.id
_entity.type
_entity.pdbx_description
1 polymer ?
#
loop_
_entity_poly.entity_id
_entity_poly.type
_entity_poly.pdbx_seq_one_letter_code
_entity_poly.pdbx_strand_id
1 'polypeptide(L)' 'GRPVIIAISTNDALGINLQNIGKLMVMKHIYFVPFGQDDAAKKPNSCVADMTKIAETVEYALAKEQIQPVLL' A
#
# COMPACT_ATOMS: atom_id res chain seq x y z
N GLY A 1 -11.12 -1.92 -16.28
CA GLY A 1 -10.76 -3.14 -15.58
C GLY A 1 -11.24 -3.16 -14.14
N ARG A 2 -11.13 -4.30 -13.52
CA ARG A 2 -11.50 -4.43 -12.10
C ARG A 2 -10.42 -3.80 -11.23
N PRO A 3 -10.78 -3.17 -10.12
CA PRO A 3 -9.78 -2.65 -9.20
C PRO A 3 -9.01 -3.79 -8.53
N VAL A 4 -7.72 -3.57 -8.36
CA VAL A 4 -6.82 -4.48 -7.65
C VAL A 4 -6.40 -3.79 -6.35
N ILE A 5 -6.58 -4.46 -5.23
CA ILE A 5 -6.23 -3.94 -3.92
C ILE A 5 -4.98 -4.65 -3.44
N ILE A 6 -3.97 -3.87 -3.08
CA ILE A 6 -2.69 -4.40 -2.59
C ILE A 6 -2.50 -4.05 -1.12
N ALA A 7 -2.28 -5.07 -0.32
CA ALA A 7 -1.91 -4.91 1.09
C ALA A 7 -0.46 -5.37 1.25
N ILE A 8 0.44 -4.44 1.53
CA ILE A 8 1.87 -4.72 1.63
C ILE A 8 2.20 -5.33 2.99
N SER A 9 3.06 -6.35 2.98
CA SER A 9 3.68 -6.87 4.19
C SER A 9 5.05 -7.42 3.78
N THR A 10 6.09 -6.61 3.92
CA THR A 10 7.43 -7.01 3.47
C THR A 10 8.52 -6.32 4.28
N ASN A 11 9.64 -7.00 4.46
CA ASN A 11 10.82 -6.46 5.14
C ASN A 11 11.70 -5.60 4.22
N ASP A 12 11.34 -5.47 2.95
CA ASP A 12 12.19 -4.84 1.94
C ASP A 12 11.45 -3.78 1.12
N ALA A 13 10.35 -3.24 1.66
CA ALA A 13 9.53 -2.27 0.92
C ALA A 13 10.29 -0.98 0.60
N LEU A 14 11.14 -0.52 1.51
CA LEU A 14 11.92 0.71 1.31
C LEU A 14 13.29 0.44 0.69
N GLY A 15 13.58 -0.83 0.36
CA GLY A 15 14.78 -1.23 -0.37
C GLY A 15 14.47 -1.45 -1.84
N ILE A 16 14.83 -2.64 -2.35
CA ILE A 16 14.64 -2.98 -3.77
C ILE A 16 13.19 -2.90 -4.20
N ASN A 17 12.26 -3.32 -3.34
CA ASN A 17 10.84 -3.34 -3.69
C ASN A 17 10.19 -1.96 -3.79
N LEU A 18 10.86 -0.90 -3.35
CA LEU A 18 10.29 0.44 -3.44
C LEU A 18 10.02 0.86 -4.88
N GLN A 19 10.89 0.51 -5.81
CA GLN A 19 10.65 0.82 -7.21
C GLN A 19 9.46 0.06 -7.79
N ASN A 20 9.22 -1.18 -7.33
CA ASN A 20 8.05 -1.95 -7.75
C ASN A 20 6.77 -1.33 -7.21
N ILE A 21 6.78 -0.90 -5.96
CA ILE A 21 5.66 -0.19 -5.34
C ILE A 21 5.36 1.09 -6.12
N GLY A 22 6.40 1.86 -6.43
CA GLY A 22 6.24 3.10 -7.20
C GLY A 22 5.65 2.88 -8.57
N LYS A 23 6.07 1.82 -9.27
CA LYS A 23 5.51 1.46 -10.57
C LYS A 23 4.03 1.11 -10.49
N LEU A 24 3.64 0.38 -9.44
CA LEU A 24 2.25 -0.03 -9.25
C LEU A 24 1.37 1.15 -8.85
N MET A 25 1.88 2.09 -8.08
CA MET A 25 1.10 3.22 -7.59
C MET A 25 0.59 4.15 -8.70
N VAL A 26 1.26 4.18 -9.84
CA VAL A 26 0.82 5.04 -10.95
C VAL A 26 -0.17 4.35 -11.89
N MET A 27 -0.46 3.09 -11.66
CA MET A 27 -1.44 2.36 -12.48
C MET A 27 -2.86 2.68 -12.06
N LYS A 28 -3.74 2.93 -13.04
CA LYS A 28 -5.09 3.47 -12.80
C LYS A 28 -6.03 2.55 -12.04
N HIS A 29 -5.81 1.25 -12.08
CA HIS A 29 -6.72 0.28 -11.47
C HIS A 29 -6.15 -0.38 -10.22
N ILE A 30 -4.99 0.07 -9.76
CA ILE A 30 -4.32 -0.48 -8.59
C ILE A 30 -4.42 0.49 -7.42
N TYR A 31 -4.84 -0.01 -6.27
CA TYR A 31 -5.05 0.77 -5.06
C TYR A 31 -4.37 0.08 -3.88
N PHE A 32 -3.78 0.88 -3.00
CA PHE A 32 -3.04 0.35 -1.87
C PHE A 32 -3.82 0.55 -0.57
N VAL A 33 -3.86 -0.48 0.25
CA VAL A 33 -4.26 -0.32 1.64
C VAL A 33 -3.19 0.54 2.31
N PRO A 34 -3.57 1.58 3.07
CA PRO A 34 -2.58 2.43 3.76
C PRO A 34 -1.56 1.62 4.52
N PHE A 35 -0.30 1.97 4.38
CA PHE A 35 0.80 1.21 4.95
C PHE A 35 1.87 2.14 5.54
N GLY A 36 2.67 1.59 6.43
CA GLY A 36 3.76 2.31 7.06
C GLY A 36 4.83 1.36 7.54
N GLN A 37 5.86 1.91 8.18
CA GLN A 37 6.92 1.10 8.75
C GLN A 37 6.39 0.31 9.95
N ASP A 38 6.81 -0.95 10.03
CA ASP A 38 6.44 -1.85 11.12
C ASP A 38 7.30 -1.58 12.36
N ASP A 39 8.63 -1.71 12.20
CA ASP A 39 9.59 -1.45 13.27
C ASP A 39 10.78 -0.71 12.65
N ALA A 40 10.72 0.61 12.68
CA ALA A 40 11.72 1.45 12.02
C ALA A 40 13.12 1.26 12.58
N ALA A 41 13.26 0.91 13.86
CA ALA A 41 14.55 0.73 14.51
C ALA A 41 15.21 -0.59 14.13
N LYS A 42 14.45 -1.70 14.16
CA LYS A 42 14.97 -3.04 13.89
C LYS A 42 14.83 -3.44 12.43
N LYS A 43 13.82 -2.92 11.76
CA LYS A 43 13.51 -3.26 10.36
C LYS A 43 13.31 -1.98 9.57
N PRO A 44 14.39 -1.24 9.29
CA PRO A 44 14.28 0.12 8.72
C PRO A 44 13.68 0.15 7.32
N ASN A 45 13.66 -0.99 6.60
CA ASN A 45 13.12 -1.06 5.24
C ASN A 45 11.75 -1.75 5.16
N SER A 46 11.20 -2.21 6.28
CA SER A 46 9.94 -2.94 6.25
C SER A 46 8.73 -2.01 6.21
N CYS A 47 7.69 -2.47 5.54
CA CYS A 47 6.38 -1.82 5.56
C CYS A 47 5.29 -2.86 5.73
N VAL A 48 4.23 -2.47 6.43
CA VAL A 48 3.07 -3.33 6.64
C VAL A 48 1.80 -2.48 6.45
N ALA A 49 0.82 -3.06 5.77
CA ALA A 49 -0.46 -2.42 5.58
C ALA A 49 -1.28 -2.44 6.88
N ASP A 50 -2.07 -1.39 7.08
CA ASP A 50 -3.05 -1.37 8.15
C ASP A 50 -4.27 -2.19 7.70
N MET A 51 -4.34 -3.44 8.15
CA MET A 51 -5.38 -4.38 7.73
C MET A 51 -6.78 -3.96 8.16
N THR A 52 -6.90 -3.05 9.13
CA THR A 52 -8.21 -2.53 9.54
C THR A 52 -8.81 -1.60 8.50
N LYS A 53 -8.03 -1.18 7.51
CA LYS A 53 -8.47 -0.27 6.46
C LYS A 53 -8.78 -0.94 5.12
N ILE A 54 -8.80 -2.27 5.08
CA ILE A 54 -9.07 -2.99 3.84
C ILE A 54 -10.46 -2.65 3.28
N ALA A 55 -11.50 -2.72 4.12
CA ALA A 55 -12.86 -2.45 3.68
C ALA A 55 -13.03 -1.03 3.13
N GLU A 56 -12.47 -0.03 3.80
CA GLU A 56 -12.50 1.35 3.32
C GLU A 56 -11.75 1.50 2.01
N THR A 57 -10.59 0.84 1.89
CA THR A 57 -9.81 0.88 0.65
C THR A 57 -10.61 0.34 -0.52
N VAL A 58 -11.34 -0.77 -0.32
CA VAL A 58 -12.20 -1.34 -1.36
C VAL A 58 -13.29 -0.35 -1.78
N GLU A 59 -13.94 0.31 -0.83
CA GLU A 59 -14.98 1.30 -1.12
C GLU A 59 -14.44 2.45 -1.96
N TYR A 60 -13.28 2.99 -1.58
CA TYR A 60 -12.63 4.06 -2.36
C TYR A 60 -12.22 3.57 -3.75
N ALA A 61 -11.69 2.36 -3.84
CA ALA A 61 -11.26 1.78 -5.12
C ALA A 61 -12.44 1.61 -6.08
N LEU A 62 -13.61 1.24 -5.58
CA LEU A 62 -14.82 1.13 -6.39
C LEU A 62 -15.24 2.49 -6.95
N ALA A 63 -14.91 3.57 -6.26
CA ALA A 63 -15.10 4.94 -6.75
C ALA A 63 -13.90 5.45 -7.54
N LYS A 64 -12.93 4.59 -7.86
CA LYS A 64 -11.70 4.91 -8.59
C LYS A 64 -10.82 5.92 -7.86
N GLU A 65 -10.78 5.83 -6.55
CA GLU A 65 -9.97 6.71 -5.70
C GLU A 65 -9.06 5.92 -4.79
N GLN A 66 -7.85 6.42 -4.59
CA GLN A 66 -6.93 5.90 -3.58
C GLN A 66 -7.25 6.54 -2.24
N ILE A 67 -7.54 5.71 -1.22
CA ILE A 67 -7.75 6.23 0.13
C ILE A 67 -6.49 6.93 0.64
N GLN A 68 -6.66 8.07 1.29
CA GLN A 68 -5.56 8.86 1.83
C GLN A 68 -5.74 9.06 3.34
N PRO A 69 -4.64 9.19 4.10
CA PRO A 69 -3.25 9.07 3.62
C PRO A 69 -2.89 7.61 3.32
N VAL A 70 -2.16 7.40 2.21
CA VAL A 70 -1.69 6.06 1.85
C VAL A 70 -0.45 5.67 2.65
N LEU A 71 0.35 6.64 3.06
CA LEU A 71 1.51 6.44 3.94
C LEU A 71 1.16 6.85 5.36
N LEU A 72 1.33 5.94 6.29
CA LEU A 72 1.01 6.16 7.70
C LEU A 72 2.23 6.58 8.51
#